data_411e7b54dd3b6e49780b930079060d5e
#
_entry.id   411e7b54dd3b6e49780b930079060d5e
#
_cell.length_a   1.000
_cell.length_b   1.000
_cell.length_c   1.000
_cell.angle_alpha   90.00
_cell.angle_beta   90.00
_cell.angle_gamma   90.00
#
_symmetry.space_group_name_H-M   'P 1'
#
loop_
_entity.id
_entity.type
_entity.pdbx_description
1 polymer ?
#
loop_
_entity_poly.entity_id
_entity_poly.type
_entity_poly.pdbx_seq_one_letter_code
_entity_poly.pdbx_strand_id
1 'polypeptide(L)'
;MIILNLDNKSKTPLYIQIYTEIKKLIQTKILKANEKLPSKKNFIDYYNISQNTIQNALYLLLEEGYIFSIKRKGYFVSDIENLIIQNIKVENKAKFKEKEKIHYDFSYSGVDKKSLARTIFKRITKDVYDEEKQRDRKSVV
;
A
#
# COMPACT_ATOMS: atom_id res chain seq x y z
N MET A 1 -7.49 5.93 26.60
CA MET A 1 -6.35 6.56 25.89
C MET A 1 -5.43 5.45 25.41
N ILE A 2 -4.97 5.46 24.17
CA ILE A 2 -4.08 4.42 23.63
C ILE A 2 -2.65 4.75 24.09
N ILE A 3 -1.98 3.78 24.72
CA ILE A 3 -0.58 3.94 25.15
C ILE A 3 0.29 3.21 24.11
N LEU A 4 1.15 3.98 23.42
CA LEU A 4 2.13 3.47 22.46
C LEU A 4 3.53 3.56 23.08
N ASN A 5 4.33 2.53 22.88
CA ASN A 5 5.72 2.52 23.33
C ASN A 5 6.61 3.03 22.20
N LEU A 6 6.98 4.33 22.26
CA LEU A 6 7.78 4.99 21.23
C LEU A 6 9.20 5.26 21.74
N ASP A 7 10.21 4.91 20.95
CA ASP A 7 11.61 5.16 21.23
C ASP A 7 12.20 6.15 20.22
N ASN A 8 12.45 7.38 20.69
CA ASN A 8 13.06 8.45 19.89
C ASN A 8 14.53 8.20 19.53
N LYS A 9 15.20 7.25 20.21
CA LYS A 9 16.59 6.89 19.96
C LYS A 9 16.75 5.71 18.99
N SER A 10 15.65 5.06 18.65
CA SER A 10 15.64 3.94 17.71
C SER A 10 16.01 4.40 16.30
N LYS A 11 16.67 3.51 15.54
CA LYS A 11 16.92 3.71 14.11
C LYS A 11 15.63 3.67 13.28
N THR A 12 14.54 3.11 13.83
CA THR A 12 13.25 3.02 13.16
C THR A 12 12.53 4.37 13.23
N PRO A 13 12.09 4.93 12.09
CA PRO A 13 11.33 6.18 12.07
C PRO A 13 10.08 6.13 12.95
N LEU A 14 9.76 7.23 13.64
CA LEU A 14 8.64 7.29 14.57
C LEU A 14 7.29 6.91 13.93
N TYR A 15 7.04 7.27 12.68
CA TYR A 15 5.79 6.92 12.00
C TYR A 15 5.65 5.40 11.80
N ILE A 16 6.75 4.68 11.57
CA ILE A 16 6.75 3.21 11.49
C ILE A 16 6.49 2.59 12.88
N GLN A 17 7.08 3.15 13.94
CA GLN A 17 6.82 2.67 15.30
C GLN A 17 5.35 2.83 15.67
N ILE A 18 4.76 4.00 15.41
CA ILE A 18 3.33 4.28 15.66
C ILE A 18 2.45 3.31 14.87
N TYR A 19 2.74 3.14 13.58
CA TYR A 19 2.02 2.20 12.71
C TYR A 19 2.08 0.77 13.28
N THR A 20 3.28 0.28 13.64
CA THR A 20 3.49 -1.08 14.14
C THR A 20 2.76 -1.30 15.47
N GLU A 21 2.84 -0.35 16.40
CA GLU A 21 2.17 -0.44 17.69
C GLU A 21 0.64 -0.43 17.54
N ILE A 22 0.06 0.46 16.74
CA ILE A 22 -1.39 0.49 16.52
C ILE A 22 -1.84 -0.80 15.82
N LYS A 23 -1.12 -1.26 14.81
CA LYS A 23 -1.37 -2.54 14.12
C LYS A 23 -1.41 -3.71 15.10
N LYS A 24 -0.41 -3.79 15.99
CA LYS A 24 -0.33 -4.80 17.04
C LYS A 24 -1.53 -4.74 17.98
N LEU A 25 -1.93 -3.54 18.43
CA LEU A 25 -3.10 -3.37 19.31
C LEU A 25 -4.41 -3.82 18.64
N ILE A 26 -4.54 -3.63 17.33
CA ILE A 26 -5.69 -4.11 16.55
C ILE A 26 -5.64 -5.64 16.43
N GLN A 27 -4.49 -6.20 16.07
CA GLN A 27 -4.33 -7.65 15.92
C GLN A 27 -4.52 -8.43 17.23
N THR A 28 -4.10 -7.86 18.35
CA THR A 28 -4.30 -8.44 19.69
C THR A 28 -5.70 -8.14 20.27
N LYS A 29 -6.59 -7.50 19.50
CA LYS A 29 -7.96 -7.13 19.88
C LYS A 29 -8.06 -6.22 21.12
N ILE A 30 -6.97 -5.56 21.50
CA ILE A 30 -6.98 -4.51 22.53
C ILE A 30 -7.79 -3.32 22.02
N LEU A 31 -7.61 -2.97 20.72
CA LEU A 31 -8.48 -2.06 19.99
C LEU A 31 -9.55 -2.88 19.28
N LYS A 32 -10.80 -2.63 19.63
CA LYS A 32 -11.96 -3.37 19.10
C LYS A 32 -12.35 -2.87 17.72
N ALA A 33 -12.96 -3.75 16.92
CA ALA A 33 -13.57 -3.36 15.65
C ALA A 33 -14.59 -2.23 15.85
N ASN A 34 -14.58 -1.26 14.92
CA ASN A 34 -15.38 -0.04 14.94
C ASN A 34 -15.06 0.94 16.12
N GLU A 35 -14.01 0.65 16.90
CA GLU A 35 -13.56 1.58 17.92
C GLU A 35 -12.93 2.81 17.27
N LYS A 36 -13.25 3.99 17.83
CA LYS A 36 -12.72 5.25 17.34
C LYS A 36 -11.30 5.47 17.85
N LEU A 37 -10.37 5.73 16.95
CA LEU A 37 -9.02 6.16 17.31
C LEU A 37 -9.00 7.61 17.83
N PRO A 38 -8.03 7.96 18.69
CA PRO A 38 -7.80 9.33 19.08
C PRO A 38 -7.59 10.24 17.85
N SER A 39 -7.90 11.51 17.99
CA SER A 39 -7.67 12.48 16.92
C SER A 39 -6.18 12.68 16.68
N LYS A 40 -5.79 13.12 15.45
CA LYS A 40 -4.40 13.48 15.15
C LYS A 40 -3.84 14.46 16.19
N LYS A 41 -4.65 15.45 16.59
CA LYS A 41 -4.27 16.44 17.60
C LYS A 41 -3.93 15.78 18.92
N ASN A 42 -4.76 14.82 19.39
CA ASN A 42 -4.49 14.10 20.63
C ASN A 42 -3.17 13.32 20.60
N PHE A 43 -2.83 12.69 19.44
CA PHE A 43 -1.54 12.04 19.27
C PHE A 43 -0.36 13.03 19.30
N ILE A 44 -0.50 14.17 18.63
CA ILE A 44 0.51 15.23 18.59
C ILE A 44 0.77 15.75 20.00
N ASP A 45 -0.30 16.13 20.71
CA ASP A 45 -0.20 16.73 22.02
C ASP A 45 0.37 15.76 23.08
N TYR A 46 -0.03 14.47 22.99
CA TYR A 46 0.39 13.48 23.99
C TYR A 46 1.81 12.94 23.78
N TYR A 47 2.17 12.67 22.51
CA TYR A 47 3.47 12.08 22.17
C TYR A 47 4.51 13.11 21.72
N ASN A 48 4.16 14.38 21.64
CA ASN A 48 5.02 15.48 21.16
C ASN A 48 5.65 15.17 19.78
N ILE A 49 4.82 14.69 18.87
CA ILE A 49 5.23 14.30 17.51
C ILE A 49 4.71 15.30 16.47
N SER A 50 5.33 15.31 15.29
CA SER A 50 4.87 16.17 14.20
C SER A 50 3.56 15.68 13.58
N GLN A 51 2.78 16.59 12.99
CA GLN A 51 1.58 16.25 12.25
C GLN A 51 1.87 15.28 11.10
N ASN A 52 2.99 15.44 10.39
CA ASN A 52 3.38 14.55 9.30
C ASN A 52 3.68 13.14 9.81
N THR A 53 4.29 13.00 10.97
CA THR A 53 4.61 11.70 11.59
C THR A 53 3.33 10.89 11.81
N ILE A 54 2.33 11.47 12.49
CA ILE A 54 1.08 10.77 12.74
C ILE A 54 0.26 10.55 11.45
N GLN A 55 0.32 11.49 10.50
CA GLN A 55 -0.39 11.36 9.23
C GLN A 55 0.14 10.20 8.39
N ASN A 56 1.45 10.04 8.31
CA ASN A 56 2.09 8.94 7.59
C ASN A 56 1.75 7.58 8.23
N ALA A 57 1.78 7.49 9.56
CA ALA A 57 1.39 6.27 10.26
C ALA A 57 -0.07 5.87 9.99
N LEU A 58 -0.99 6.83 10.10
CA LEU A 58 -2.41 6.59 9.81
C LEU A 58 -2.66 6.25 8.33
N TYR A 59 -1.88 6.84 7.41
CA TYR A 59 -1.97 6.54 5.99
C TYR A 59 -1.62 5.07 5.71
N LEU A 60 -0.53 4.55 6.28
CA LEU A 60 -0.17 3.13 6.16
C LEU A 60 -1.25 2.20 6.70
N LEU A 61 -1.84 2.54 7.86
CA LEU A 61 -2.93 1.76 8.45
C LEU A 61 -4.19 1.76 7.58
N LEU A 62 -4.49 2.88 6.90
CA LEU A 62 -5.59 3.00 5.94
C LEU A 62 -5.33 2.16 4.69
N GLU A 63 -4.13 2.24 4.12
CA GLU A 63 -3.74 1.47 2.92
C GLU A 63 -3.82 -0.03 3.15
N GLU A 64 -3.40 -0.50 4.32
CA GLU A 64 -3.50 -1.91 4.69
C GLU A 64 -4.90 -2.32 5.18
N GLY A 65 -5.84 -1.37 5.28
CA GLY A 65 -7.22 -1.65 5.68
C GLY A 65 -7.41 -1.93 7.18
N TYR A 66 -6.42 -1.68 8.03
CA TYR A 66 -6.56 -1.82 9.49
C TYR A 66 -7.49 -0.80 10.10
N ILE A 67 -7.60 0.35 9.48
CA ILE A 67 -8.52 1.43 9.89
C ILE A 67 -9.26 1.97 8.68
N PHE A 68 -10.36 2.65 8.93
CA PHE A 68 -11.09 3.42 7.92
C PHE A 68 -11.40 4.82 8.44
N SER A 69 -11.62 5.74 7.53
CA SER A 69 -11.93 7.13 7.89
C SER A 69 -13.38 7.47 7.58
N ILE A 70 -14.02 8.18 8.50
CA ILE A 70 -15.33 8.78 8.27
C ILE A 70 -15.18 10.29 8.25
N LYS A 71 -15.66 10.91 7.17
CA LYS A 71 -15.60 12.38 7.01
C LYS A 71 -16.15 13.09 8.24
N ARG A 72 -15.38 14.01 8.79
CA ARG A 72 -15.68 14.81 10.00
C ARG A 72 -15.77 14.02 11.32
N LYS A 73 -15.75 12.69 11.31
CA LYS A 73 -15.82 11.86 12.52
C LYS A 73 -14.46 11.31 12.96
N GLY A 74 -13.53 11.11 12.04
CA GLY A 74 -12.17 10.64 12.32
C GLY A 74 -11.90 9.23 11.83
N TYR A 75 -10.96 8.55 12.48
CA TYR A 75 -10.50 7.21 12.13
C TYR A 75 -11.11 6.17 13.06
N PHE A 76 -11.41 5.00 12.51
CA PHE A 76 -12.03 3.87 13.21
C PHE A 76 -11.31 2.59 12.85
N VAL A 77 -11.25 1.65 13.77
CA VAL A 77 -10.67 0.32 13.56
C VAL A 77 -11.55 -0.51 12.63
N SER A 78 -10.96 -1.12 11.62
CA SER A 78 -11.68 -2.00 10.68
C SER A 78 -12.02 -3.34 11.33
N ASP A 79 -13.13 -3.93 10.93
CA ASP A 79 -13.50 -5.29 11.29
C ASP A 79 -12.84 -6.28 10.32
N ILE A 80 -11.57 -6.62 10.61
CA ILE A 80 -10.72 -7.44 9.72
C ILE A 80 -11.30 -8.85 9.58
N GLU A 81 -11.91 -9.43 10.62
CA GLU A 81 -12.48 -10.78 10.56
C GLU A 81 -13.65 -10.85 9.56
N ASN A 82 -14.55 -9.87 9.63
CA ASN A 82 -15.66 -9.78 8.68
C ASN A 82 -15.21 -9.46 7.26
N LEU A 83 -14.17 -8.66 7.08
CA LEU A 83 -13.59 -8.38 5.75
C LEU A 83 -13.01 -9.64 5.11
N ILE A 84 -12.28 -10.47 5.87
CA ILE A 84 -11.74 -11.75 5.40
C ILE A 84 -12.88 -12.71 5.04
N ILE A 85 -13.90 -12.84 5.91
CA ILE A 85 -15.04 -13.73 5.67
C ILE A 85 -15.85 -13.29 4.45
N GLN A 86 -16.05 -11.99 4.24
CA GLN A 86 -16.74 -11.47 3.07
C GLN A 86 -15.96 -11.73 1.78
N ASN A 87 -14.64 -11.56 1.78
CA ASN A 87 -13.78 -11.85 0.64
C ASN A 87 -13.80 -13.36 0.29
N ILE A 88 -13.73 -14.25 1.29
CA ILE A 88 -13.85 -15.69 1.07
C ILE A 88 -15.23 -16.07 0.54
N LYS A 89 -16.31 -15.42 1.00
CA LYS A 89 -17.67 -15.64 0.47
C LYS A 89 -17.84 -15.14 -0.95
N VAL A 90 -17.15 -14.06 -1.32
CA VAL A 90 -17.16 -13.53 -2.70
C VAL A 90 -16.42 -14.47 -3.63
N GLU A 91 -15.25 -14.99 -3.24
CA GLU A 91 -14.52 -15.99 -4.05
C GLU A 91 -15.32 -17.29 -4.22
N ASN A 92 -16.04 -17.75 -3.20
CA ASN A 92 -16.89 -18.94 -3.31
C ASN A 92 -18.17 -18.71 -4.12
N LYS A 93 -18.67 -17.47 -4.27
CA LYS A 93 -19.79 -17.14 -5.17
C LYS A 93 -19.35 -16.88 -6.62
N ALA A 94 -18.07 -16.64 -6.85
CA ALA A 94 -17.50 -16.55 -8.20
C ALA A 94 -17.30 -17.91 -8.88
N LYS A 95 -17.99 -18.98 -8.43
CA LYS A 95 -18.12 -20.21 -9.19
C LYS A 95 -18.95 -19.93 -10.44
N PHE A 96 -18.22 -19.81 -11.55
CA PHE A 96 -18.72 -20.02 -12.93
C PHE A 96 -20.00 -19.27 -13.32
N LYS A 97 -19.92 -17.95 -13.50
CA LYS A 97 -20.67 -17.33 -14.59
C LYS A 97 -19.94 -17.70 -15.89
N GLU A 98 -20.69 -18.25 -16.82
CA GLU A 98 -20.28 -18.49 -18.22
C GLU A 98 -19.41 -17.34 -18.69
N LYS A 99 -18.34 -17.68 -19.41
CA LYS A 99 -17.44 -16.71 -20.04
C LYS A 99 -18.25 -15.71 -20.86
N GLU A 100 -18.61 -14.58 -20.24
CA GLU A 100 -18.94 -13.40 -21.05
C GLU A 100 -17.74 -13.19 -21.98
N LYS A 101 -18.00 -13.02 -23.28
CA LYS A 101 -16.96 -12.71 -24.27
C LYS A 101 -16.29 -11.42 -23.83
N ILE A 102 -15.17 -11.55 -23.13
CA ILE A 102 -14.34 -10.42 -22.73
C ILE A 102 -13.81 -9.81 -24.02
N HIS A 103 -14.26 -8.61 -24.33
CA HIS A 103 -13.87 -7.91 -25.58
C HIS A 103 -12.42 -7.45 -25.55
N TYR A 104 -11.82 -7.36 -24.34
CA TYR A 104 -10.44 -7.00 -24.14
C TYR A 104 -9.81 -7.90 -23.07
N ASP A 105 -8.88 -8.75 -23.49
CA ASP A 105 -8.08 -9.61 -22.61
C ASP A 105 -6.73 -8.94 -22.34
N PHE A 106 -6.53 -8.47 -21.12
CA PHE A 106 -5.26 -7.90 -20.64
C PHE A 106 -4.36 -8.95 -19.97
N SER A 107 -4.64 -10.24 -20.11
CA SER A 107 -3.75 -11.29 -19.65
C SER A 107 -2.41 -11.22 -20.39
N TYR A 108 -1.34 -11.62 -19.73
CA TYR A 108 0.02 -11.60 -20.31
C TYR A 108 0.15 -12.41 -21.61
N SER A 109 -0.73 -13.39 -21.81
CA SER A 109 -0.81 -14.18 -23.05
C SER A 109 -1.54 -13.47 -24.19
N GLY A 110 -2.27 -12.39 -23.92
CA GLY A 110 -3.09 -11.64 -24.87
C GLY A 110 -2.41 -10.44 -25.54
N VAL A 111 -1.10 -10.25 -25.34
CA VAL A 111 -0.38 -9.17 -26.04
C VAL A 111 -0.36 -9.49 -27.54
N ASP A 112 -1.11 -8.73 -28.32
CA ASP A 112 -1.08 -8.82 -29.78
C ASP A 112 0.33 -8.46 -30.28
N LYS A 113 1.07 -9.51 -30.67
CA LYS A 113 2.44 -9.38 -31.19
C LYS A 113 2.53 -8.55 -32.47
N LYS A 114 1.41 -8.23 -33.11
CA LYS A 114 1.35 -7.40 -34.32
C LYS A 114 1.24 -5.92 -33.99
N SER A 115 0.63 -5.55 -32.86
CA SER A 115 0.45 -4.16 -32.45
C SER A 115 1.66 -3.58 -31.70
N LEU A 116 2.51 -4.44 -31.14
CA LEU A 116 3.80 -3.99 -30.62
C LEU A 116 4.66 -3.54 -31.80
N ALA A 117 4.84 -2.26 -31.93
CA ALA A 117 5.68 -1.66 -32.94
C ALA A 117 7.15 -2.15 -32.77
N ARG A 118 7.41 -3.40 -33.26
CA ARG A 118 8.75 -4.03 -33.26
C ARG A 118 9.83 -3.08 -33.73
N THR A 119 9.47 -2.18 -34.62
CA THR A 119 10.35 -1.14 -35.18
C THR A 119 10.77 -0.10 -34.12
N ILE A 120 9.85 0.29 -33.22
CA ILE A 120 10.14 1.25 -32.15
C ILE A 120 11.02 0.61 -31.09
N PHE A 121 10.68 -0.62 -30.65
CA PHE A 121 11.50 -1.36 -29.68
C PHE A 121 12.90 -1.66 -30.19
N LYS A 122 13.00 -2.08 -31.47
CA LYS A 122 14.30 -2.34 -32.11
C LYS A 122 15.14 -1.08 -32.25
N ARG A 123 14.51 0.08 -32.44
CA ARG A 123 15.20 1.38 -32.52
C ARG A 123 15.69 1.82 -31.14
N ILE A 124 14.84 1.77 -30.11
CA ILE A 124 15.21 2.13 -28.73
C ILE A 124 16.33 1.23 -28.19
N THR A 125 16.26 -0.09 -28.38
CA THR A 125 17.30 -1.00 -27.93
C THR A 125 18.62 -0.79 -28.69
N LYS A 126 18.58 -0.41 -29.96
CA LYS A 126 19.78 -0.11 -30.73
C LYS A 126 20.42 1.20 -30.24
N ASP A 127 19.64 2.24 -30.02
CA ASP A 127 20.13 3.55 -29.57
C ASP A 127 20.80 3.43 -28.17
N VAL A 128 20.20 2.65 -27.24
CA VAL A 128 20.79 2.39 -25.92
C VAL A 128 22.10 1.59 -26.03
N TYR A 129 22.16 0.59 -26.91
CA TYR A 129 23.38 -0.24 -27.11
C TYR A 129 24.52 0.57 -27.74
N ASP A 130 24.18 1.46 -28.66
CA ASP A 130 25.18 2.33 -29.35
C ASP A 130 25.72 3.42 -28.39
N GLU A 131 24.90 3.92 -27.45
CA GLU A 131 25.34 4.86 -26.41
C GLU A 131 26.28 4.18 -25.37
N GLU A 132 26.00 2.95 -24.95
CA GLU A 132 26.88 2.19 -24.05
C GLU A 132 28.26 1.93 -24.71
N LYS A 133 28.25 1.52 -25.96
CA LYS A 133 29.47 1.26 -26.71
C LYS A 133 30.32 2.51 -26.96
N GLN A 134 29.72 3.71 -27.01
CA GLN A 134 30.44 4.97 -27.06
C GLN A 134 31.01 5.41 -25.69
N ARG A 135 30.38 5.06 -24.59
CA ARG A 135 30.90 5.31 -23.24
C ARG A 135 32.16 4.47 -22.97
N ASP A 136 32.13 3.20 -23.31
CA ASP A 136 33.26 2.29 -23.09
C ASP A 136 34.50 2.68 -23.91
N ARG A 137 34.29 3.28 -25.10
CA ARG A 137 35.42 3.78 -25.93
C ARG A 137 36.06 5.08 -25.40
N LYS A 138 35.35 5.84 -24.56
CA LYS A 138 35.88 7.07 -23.96
C LYS A 138 36.56 6.87 -22.62
N SER A 139 36.44 5.69 -22.01
CA SER A 139 37.08 5.35 -20.74
C SER A 139 38.40 4.59 -20.87
N VAL A 140 38.89 4.41 -22.11
CA VAL A 140 40.17 3.77 -22.40
C VAL A 140 41.08 4.78 -23.17
N VAL A 141 41.43 5.88 -22.48
CA VAL A 141 42.58 6.76 -22.83
C VAL A 141 43.21 7.23 -21.53
#